data_e8997f19719086f9981ddc7e15c37d3f
#
_entry.id   e8997f19719086f9981ddc7e15c37d3f
#
_cell.length_a   1.000
_cell.length_b   1.000
_cell.length_c   1.000
_cell.angle_alpha   90.00
_cell.angle_beta   90.00
_cell.angle_gamma   90.00
#
_symmetry.space_group_name_H-M   'P 1'
#
loop_
_entity.id
_entity.type
_entity.pdbx_description
1 polymer ?
#
loop_
_entity_poly.entity_id
_entity_poly.type
_entity_poly.pdbx_seq_one_letter_code
_entity_poly.pdbx_strand_id
1 'polypeptide(L)'
;MELRVLQYFLAVAREQSISRAAQSLHLSQPTLSTQIKALEEELGKKLLDRGVSGSRKVTLTDEGIILRKRAEEILSLVKRTEDEIALSDQIVAGDVYIGAGETDGVRLLTRAAQRTQERYPDVHFHISSGDGADVTDDLDKGLIDFGLLLQTVDISKYEYLELPVRETWGVLVRRDSPLAERAAVTPEDIVNQPLIVSRQAFSGELLSSWLGRGLDTLNVAATYSLLYNASLMVEEGMGCALCLDGIINTTGESALCFRPLEPGLDVSVYLVWRKYRSLSKAAEKYMEALLTMLRQ
;
A
#
# COMPACT_ATOMS: atom_id res chain seq x y z
N MET A 1 12.12 25.69 8.62
CA MET A 1 12.25 24.70 7.50
C MET A 1 11.33 25.13 6.36
N GLU A 2 11.85 25.49 5.19
CA GLU A 2 11.09 25.94 4.03
C GLU A 2 10.81 24.78 3.08
N LEU A 3 9.63 24.75 2.42
CA LEU A 3 9.25 23.70 1.48
C LEU A 3 10.26 23.55 0.32
N ARG A 4 10.79 24.67 -0.16
CA ARG A 4 11.82 24.69 -1.21
C ARG A 4 13.09 23.97 -0.78
N VAL A 5 13.50 24.12 0.48
CA VAL A 5 14.69 23.45 1.00
C VAL A 5 14.47 21.94 1.14
N LEU A 6 13.25 21.49 1.42
CA LEU A 6 12.90 20.06 1.36
C LEU A 6 13.04 19.51 -0.07
N GLN A 7 12.58 20.25 -1.08
CA GLN A 7 12.79 19.87 -2.50
C GLN A 7 14.27 19.75 -2.84
N TYR A 8 15.09 20.68 -2.36
CA TYR A 8 16.54 20.65 -2.54
C TYR A 8 17.16 19.42 -1.89
N PHE A 9 16.77 19.11 -0.66
CA PHE A 9 17.25 17.94 0.05
C PHE A 9 16.86 16.63 -0.69
N LEU A 10 15.63 16.51 -1.15
CA LEU A 10 15.19 15.34 -1.93
C LEU A 10 15.95 15.21 -3.26
N ALA A 11 16.24 16.31 -3.94
CA ALA A 11 17.06 16.27 -5.15
C ALA A 11 18.48 15.76 -4.84
N VAL A 12 19.10 16.21 -3.73
CA VAL A 12 20.43 15.71 -3.33
C VAL A 12 20.38 14.22 -2.97
N ALA A 13 19.33 13.79 -2.25
CA ALA A 13 19.13 12.38 -1.89
C ALA A 13 18.98 11.48 -3.12
N ARG A 14 18.24 11.92 -4.13
CA ARG A 14 18.02 11.22 -5.40
C ARG A 14 19.31 11.13 -6.23
N GLU A 15 19.97 12.26 -6.43
CA GLU A 15 21.15 12.35 -7.28
C GLU A 15 22.42 11.80 -6.61
N GLN A 16 22.42 11.60 -5.31
CA GLN A 16 23.58 11.21 -4.50
C GLN A 16 24.82 12.09 -4.78
N SER A 17 24.58 13.34 -5.17
CA SER A 17 25.61 14.30 -5.56
C SER A 17 25.08 15.73 -5.51
N ILE A 18 25.70 16.58 -4.71
CA ILE A 18 25.30 18.00 -4.60
C ILE A 18 25.46 18.72 -5.95
N SER A 19 26.50 18.40 -6.71
CA SER A 19 26.73 19.06 -8.01
C SER A 19 25.66 18.67 -9.06
N ARG A 20 25.29 17.38 -9.15
CA ARG A 20 24.23 16.93 -10.06
C ARG A 20 22.86 17.46 -9.63
N ALA A 21 22.57 17.44 -8.33
CA ALA A 21 21.34 18.01 -7.81
C ALA A 21 21.24 19.53 -8.09
N ALA A 22 22.33 20.27 -7.91
CA ALA A 22 22.36 21.69 -8.25
C ALA A 22 22.09 21.93 -9.74
N GLN A 23 22.68 21.11 -10.61
CA GLN A 23 22.42 21.17 -12.05
C GLN A 23 20.95 20.88 -12.40
N SER A 24 20.35 19.83 -11.82
CA SER A 24 18.94 19.49 -12.05
C SER A 24 17.96 20.55 -11.54
N LEU A 25 18.37 21.30 -10.50
CA LEU A 25 17.59 22.39 -9.91
C LEU A 25 17.88 23.76 -10.53
N HIS A 26 18.78 23.84 -11.51
CA HIS A 26 19.27 25.10 -12.10
C HIS A 26 19.86 26.07 -11.05
N LEU A 27 20.57 25.53 -10.05
CA LEU A 27 21.21 26.27 -8.98
C LEU A 27 22.75 26.17 -9.09
N SER A 28 23.45 27.12 -8.45
CA SER A 28 24.88 26.93 -8.23
C SER A 28 25.12 25.91 -7.10
N GLN A 29 26.18 25.10 -7.24
CA GLN A 29 26.52 24.11 -6.22
C GLN A 29 26.80 24.75 -4.85
N PRO A 30 27.48 25.92 -4.72
CA PRO A 30 27.64 26.60 -3.44
C PRO A 30 26.30 26.98 -2.81
N THR A 31 25.35 27.50 -3.60
CA THR A 31 24.00 27.87 -3.12
C THR A 31 23.29 26.65 -2.53
N LEU A 32 23.23 25.55 -3.26
CA LEU A 32 22.59 24.33 -2.79
C LEU A 32 23.27 23.79 -1.52
N SER A 33 24.60 23.77 -1.49
CA SER A 33 25.37 23.30 -0.35
C SER A 33 25.08 24.15 0.92
N THR A 34 24.95 25.47 0.76
CA THR A 34 24.63 26.40 1.86
C THR A 34 23.21 26.15 2.39
N GLN A 35 22.23 25.93 1.49
CA GLN A 35 20.85 25.66 1.90
C GLN A 35 20.73 24.34 2.66
N ILE A 36 21.40 23.28 2.20
CA ILE A 36 21.42 22.01 2.92
C ILE A 36 22.10 22.16 4.29
N LYS A 37 23.22 22.89 4.35
CA LYS A 37 23.91 23.12 5.63
C LYS A 37 23.04 23.91 6.62
N ALA A 38 22.34 24.92 6.14
CA ALA A 38 21.41 25.68 6.99
C ALA A 38 20.26 24.79 7.52
N LEU A 39 19.75 23.87 6.71
CA LEU A 39 18.75 22.87 7.15
C LEU A 39 19.33 21.94 8.22
N GLU A 40 20.56 21.45 8.04
CA GLU A 40 21.24 20.61 9.04
C GLU A 40 21.48 21.38 10.36
N GLU A 41 21.83 22.67 10.29
CA GLU A 41 22.02 23.53 11.44
C GLU A 41 20.68 23.81 12.16
N GLU A 42 19.59 24.08 11.41
CA GLU A 42 18.26 24.30 11.96
C GLU A 42 17.74 23.06 12.71
N LEU A 43 17.97 21.86 12.16
CA LEU A 43 17.55 20.60 12.77
C LEU A 43 18.53 20.08 13.85
N GLY A 44 19.72 20.66 13.95
CA GLY A 44 20.77 20.24 14.88
C GLY A 44 21.32 18.83 14.57
N LYS A 45 21.14 18.34 13.34
CA LYS A 45 21.50 17.01 12.90
C LYS A 45 22.14 17.01 11.51
N LYS A 46 23.11 16.12 11.29
CA LYS A 46 23.60 15.83 9.95
C LYS A 46 22.61 14.94 9.21
N LEU A 47 22.27 15.33 8.01
CA LEU A 47 21.33 14.59 7.14
C LEU A 47 22.06 13.85 6.02
N LEU A 48 23.27 14.33 5.67
CA LEU A 48 24.07 13.81 4.58
C LEU A 48 25.46 13.40 5.06
N ASP A 49 25.88 12.21 4.65
CA ASP A 49 27.25 11.75 4.78
C ASP A 49 28.00 12.03 3.49
N ARG A 50 29.08 12.82 3.57
CA ARG A 50 29.83 13.31 2.41
C ARG A 50 31.09 12.48 2.16
N GLY A 51 31.14 11.21 2.55
CA GLY A 51 32.26 10.29 2.31
C GLY A 51 33.65 10.84 2.66
N VAL A 52 34.56 9.97 3.04
CA VAL A 52 35.97 10.35 3.28
C VAL A 52 36.62 10.80 1.97
N SER A 53 37.52 11.78 2.06
CA SER A 53 38.28 12.42 0.97
C SER A 53 38.55 11.52 -0.25
N GLY A 54 37.88 11.82 -1.38
CA GLY A 54 38.00 11.09 -2.66
C GLY A 54 36.69 10.51 -3.22
N SER A 55 35.66 10.27 -2.43
CA SER A 55 34.36 9.86 -2.92
C SER A 55 33.43 11.07 -3.09
N ARG A 56 32.94 11.30 -4.33
CA ARG A 56 31.94 12.34 -4.64
C ARG A 56 30.51 11.87 -4.32
N LYS A 57 30.34 10.66 -3.79
CA LYS A 57 29.05 10.08 -3.48
C LYS A 57 28.54 10.59 -2.13
N VAL A 58 27.35 11.17 -2.12
CA VAL A 58 26.63 11.60 -0.93
C VAL A 58 25.61 10.53 -0.57
N THR A 59 25.59 10.11 0.70
CA THR A 59 24.59 9.17 1.24
C THR A 59 23.78 9.83 2.35
N LEU A 60 22.61 9.28 2.66
CA LEU A 60 21.78 9.75 3.77
C LEU A 60 22.29 9.16 5.09
N THR A 61 22.24 9.95 6.15
CA THR A 61 22.31 9.46 7.53
C THR A 61 20.97 8.85 7.92
N ASP A 62 20.86 8.23 9.11
CA ASP A 62 19.57 7.72 9.63
C ASP A 62 18.55 8.85 9.76
N GLU A 63 18.95 10.02 10.24
CA GLU A 63 18.11 11.21 10.30
C GLU A 63 17.75 11.73 8.88
N GLY A 64 18.68 11.61 7.93
CA GLY A 64 18.42 11.92 6.53
C GLY A 64 17.37 10.99 5.90
N ILE A 65 17.38 9.70 6.24
CA ILE A 65 16.37 8.73 5.79
C ILE A 65 14.98 9.10 6.36
N ILE A 66 14.93 9.45 7.65
CA ILE A 66 13.68 9.92 8.28
C ILE A 66 13.17 11.19 7.61
N LEU A 67 14.06 12.18 7.40
CA LEU A 67 13.66 13.43 6.76
C LEU A 67 13.21 13.22 5.32
N ARG A 68 13.86 12.32 4.57
CA ARG A 68 13.45 11.99 3.20
C ARG A 68 12.00 11.54 3.15
N LYS A 69 11.63 10.55 3.97
CA LYS A 69 10.25 10.05 4.04
C LYS A 69 9.28 11.18 4.37
N ARG A 70 9.58 11.99 5.39
CA ARG A 70 8.70 13.09 5.81
C ARG A 70 8.62 14.23 4.79
N ALA A 71 9.71 14.53 4.11
CA ALA A 71 9.73 15.55 3.06
C ALA A 71 8.86 15.14 1.86
N GLU A 72 8.92 13.87 1.45
CA GLU A 72 8.06 13.32 0.39
C GLU A 72 6.57 13.44 0.79
N GLU A 73 6.20 13.07 2.03
CA GLU A 73 4.85 13.21 2.57
C GLU A 73 4.37 14.69 2.58
N ILE A 74 5.17 15.59 3.11
CA ILE A 74 4.86 17.03 3.20
C ILE A 74 4.63 17.63 1.80
N LEU A 75 5.55 17.37 0.87
CA LEU A 75 5.44 17.95 -0.48
C LEU A 75 4.26 17.35 -1.26
N SER A 76 3.92 16.10 -1.03
CA SER A 76 2.71 15.48 -1.60
C SER A 76 1.44 16.21 -1.11
N LEU A 77 1.34 16.47 0.21
CA LEU A 77 0.20 17.20 0.77
C LEU A 77 0.11 18.64 0.27
N VAL A 78 1.25 19.32 0.13
CA VAL A 78 1.29 20.69 -0.43
C VAL A 78 0.75 20.69 -1.84
N LYS A 79 1.26 19.80 -2.70
CA LYS A 79 0.81 19.68 -4.08
C LYS A 79 -0.71 19.42 -4.16
N ARG A 80 -1.22 18.47 -3.39
CA ARG A 80 -2.66 18.19 -3.33
C ARG A 80 -3.48 19.42 -2.94
N THR A 81 -3.00 20.18 -1.95
CA THR A 81 -3.68 21.41 -1.49
C THR A 81 -3.71 22.47 -2.60
N GLU A 82 -2.60 22.65 -3.31
CA GLU A 82 -2.50 23.57 -4.44
C GLU A 82 -3.45 23.16 -5.57
N ASP A 83 -3.49 21.87 -5.91
CA ASP A 83 -4.36 21.31 -6.95
C ASP A 83 -5.85 21.46 -6.56
N GLU A 84 -6.23 21.17 -5.32
CA GLU A 84 -7.60 21.34 -4.80
C GLU A 84 -8.06 22.81 -4.86
N ILE A 85 -7.19 23.77 -4.54
CA ILE A 85 -7.49 25.20 -4.58
C ILE A 85 -7.57 25.71 -6.04
N ALA A 86 -6.71 25.21 -6.91
CA ALA A 86 -6.65 25.64 -8.32
C ALA A 86 -7.88 25.21 -9.12
N LEU A 87 -8.57 24.13 -8.72
CA LEU A 87 -9.77 23.65 -9.39
C LEU A 87 -10.96 24.58 -9.13
N SER A 88 -11.51 25.16 -10.20
CA SER A 88 -12.67 26.04 -10.12
C SER A 88 -13.91 25.29 -9.62
N ASP A 89 -14.83 26.01 -8.94
CA ASP A 89 -16.06 25.43 -8.38
C ASP A 89 -17.01 24.77 -9.38
N GLN A 90 -16.82 24.95 -10.67
CA GLN A 90 -17.71 24.48 -11.74
C GLN A 90 -17.18 23.21 -12.44
N ILE A 91 -15.90 22.84 -12.29
CA ILE A 91 -15.30 21.68 -12.95
C ILE A 91 -15.01 20.60 -11.91
N VAL A 92 -15.51 19.39 -12.17
CA VAL A 92 -15.13 18.20 -11.42
C VAL A 92 -13.89 17.59 -12.07
N ALA A 93 -12.76 17.83 -11.48
CA ALA A 93 -11.45 17.36 -11.95
C ALA A 93 -10.53 17.10 -10.75
N GLY A 94 -9.37 16.49 -10.98
CA GLY A 94 -8.34 16.25 -10.00
C GLY A 94 -8.17 14.79 -9.64
N ASP A 95 -7.41 14.53 -8.60
CA ASP A 95 -6.93 13.20 -8.24
C ASP A 95 -7.73 12.59 -7.10
N VAL A 96 -7.96 11.27 -7.17
CA VAL A 96 -8.51 10.43 -6.10
C VAL A 96 -7.47 9.39 -5.73
N TYR A 97 -7.06 9.35 -4.47
CA TYR A 97 -6.04 8.44 -3.96
C TYR A 97 -6.67 7.34 -3.12
N ILE A 98 -6.36 6.08 -3.46
CA ILE A 98 -6.93 4.90 -2.80
C ILE A 98 -5.79 3.99 -2.36
N GLY A 99 -5.72 3.67 -1.06
CA GLY A 99 -4.85 2.63 -0.54
C GLY A 99 -5.60 1.30 -0.47
N ALA A 100 -4.98 0.21 -0.90
CA ALA A 100 -5.63 -1.10 -0.87
C ALA A 100 -4.62 -2.22 -0.62
N GLY A 101 -5.04 -3.23 0.16
CA GLY A 101 -4.42 -4.54 0.10
C GLY A 101 -4.70 -5.23 -1.23
N GLU A 102 -3.99 -6.32 -1.51
CA GLU A 102 -4.33 -7.19 -2.64
C GLU A 102 -5.62 -7.96 -2.30
N THR A 103 -6.70 -7.63 -2.99
CA THR A 103 -8.04 -8.21 -2.83
C THR A 103 -8.83 -8.06 -4.13
N ASP A 104 -9.69 -9.02 -4.43
CA ASP A 104 -10.59 -8.93 -5.59
C ASP A 104 -11.61 -7.77 -5.44
N GLY A 105 -11.85 -7.30 -4.21
CA GLY A 105 -12.66 -6.12 -3.92
C GLY A 105 -12.24 -4.84 -4.67
N VAL A 106 -10.97 -4.73 -5.10
CA VAL A 106 -10.46 -3.64 -5.95
C VAL A 106 -11.24 -3.56 -7.28
N ARG A 107 -11.78 -4.67 -7.81
CA ARG A 107 -12.60 -4.65 -9.04
C ARG A 107 -13.84 -3.76 -8.89
N LEU A 108 -14.48 -3.79 -7.72
CA LEU A 108 -15.65 -2.96 -7.45
C LEU A 108 -15.28 -1.48 -7.49
N LEU A 109 -14.15 -1.12 -6.85
CA LEU A 109 -13.62 0.23 -6.84
C LEU A 109 -13.23 0.71 -8.24
N THR A 110 -12.62 -0.18 -9.03
CA THR A 110 -12.24 0.12 -10.42
C THR A 110 -13.46 0.37 -11.32
N ARG A 111 -14.54 -0.40 -11.15
CA ARG A 111 -15.80 -0.17 -11.88
C ARG A 111 -16.42 1.20 -11.53
N ALA A 112 -16.38 1.58 -10.26
CA ALA A 112 -16.86 2.90 -9.83
C ALA A 112 -15.96 4.02 -10.38
N ALA A 113 -14.64 3.82 -10.41
CA ALA A 113 -13.68 4.74 -11.00
C ALA A 113 -13.95 4.94 -12.51
N GLN A 114 -14.15 3.86 -13.25
CA GLN A 114 -14.51 3.89 -14.66
C GLN A 114 -15.78 4.73 -14.90
N ARG A 115 -16.87 4.46 -14.16
CA ARG A 115 -18.11 5.24 -14.25
C ARG A 115 -17.93 6.72 -13.91
N THR A 116 -17.02 7.02 -12.99
CA THR A 116 -16.69 8.41 -12.65
C THR A 116 -15.98 9.08 -13.82
N GLN A 117 -14.99 8.44 -14.43
CA GLN A 117 -14.23 8.97 -15.55
C GLN A 117 -15.08 9.12 -16.83
N GLU A 118 -16.05 8.23 -17.06
CA GLU A 118 -17.03 8.38 -18.17
C GLU A 118 -17.79 9.72 -18.08
N ARG A 119 -18.06 10.20 -16.86
CA ARG A 119 -18.78 11.45 -16.62
C ARG A 119 -17.87 12.65 -16.39
N TYR A 120 -16.70 12.41 -15.80
CA TYR A 120 -15.70 13.41 -15.42
C TYR A 120 -14.32 12.97 -15.90
N PRO A 121 -13.99 13.20 -17.18
CA PRO A 121 -12.75 12.67 -17.79
C PRO A 121 -11.46 13.20 -17.16
N ASP A 122 -11.50 14.37 -16.51
CA ASP A 122 -10.36 15.00 -15.86
C ASP A 122 -10.17 14.52 -14.40
N VAL A 123 -10.88 13.47 -13.99
CA VAL A 123 -10.64 12.79 -12.71
C VAL A 123 -9.67 11.64 -12.92
N HIS A 124 -8.57 11.64 -12.17
CA HIS A 124 -7.55 10.60 -12.22
C HIS A 124 -7.53 9.78 -10.91
N PHE A 125 -7.20 8.51 -11.02
CA PHE A 125 -7.17 7.58 -9.88
C PHE A 125 -5.76 7.07 -9.65
N HIS A 126 -5.33 7.10 -8.39
CA HIS A 126 -4.05 6.59 -7.93
C HIS A 126 -4.30 5.50 -6.89
N ILE A 127 -3.89 4.26 -7.19
CA ILE A 127 -4.03 3.13 -6.27
C ILE A 127 -2.64 2.76 -5.77
N SER A 128 -2.46 2.81 -4.46
CA SER A 128 -1.26 2.33 -3.77
C SER A 128 -1.55 1.00 -3.09
N SER A 129 -0.65 0.03 -3.24
CA SER A 129 -0.76 -1.27 -2.58
C SER A 129 0.03 -1.27 -1.28
N GLY A 130 -0.58 -1.77 -0.20
CA GLY A 130 0.02 -1.91 1.11
C GLY A 130 -0.78 -2.84 2.01
N ASP A 131 -0.22 -3.20 3.15
CA ASP A 131 -1.02 -3.90 4.17
C ASP A 131 -1.94 -2.95 4.94
N GLY A 132 -2.76 -3.47 5.84
CA GLY A 132 -3.72 -2.65 6.59
C GLY A 132 -3.05 -1.56 7.42
N ALA A 133 -1.82 -1.77 7.91
CA ALA A 133 -1.07 -0.78 8.67
C ALA A 133 -0.57 0.35 7.76
N ASP A 134 -0.07 0.01 6.57
CA ASP A 134 0.35 0.99 5.57
C ASP A 134 -0.83 1.87 5.13
N VAL A 135 -1.98 1.25 4.81
CA VAL A 135 -3.20 1.95 4.37
C VAL A 135 -3.74 2.87 5.47
N THR A 136 -3.77 2.42 6.74
CA THR A 136 -4.24 3.25 7.84
C THR A 136 -3.28 4.39 8.17
N ASP A 137 -1.96 4.18 8.06
CA ASP A 137 -0.94 5.24 8.23
C ASP A 137 -1.10 6.32 7.15
N ASP A 138 -1.30 5.92 5.91
CA ASP A 138 -1.51 6.86 4.79
C ASP A 138 -2.84 7.62 4.90
N LEU A 139 -3.92 6.96 5.38
CA LEU A 139 -5.18 7.63 5.69
C LEU A 139 -5.00 8.67 6.80
N ASP A 140 -4.34 8.30 7.90
CA ASP A 140 -4.13 9.18 9.05
C ASP A 140 -3.29 10.41 8.68
N LYS A 141 -2.32 10.25 7.81
CA LYS A 141 -1.51 11.33 7.25
C LYS A 141 -2.25 12.17 6.20
N GLY A 142 -3.38 11.69 5.69
CA GLY A 142 -4.13 12.35 4.61
C GLY A 142 -3.48 12.21 3.24
N LEU A 143 -2.62 11.23 3.05
CA LEU A 143 -1.96 10.92 1.78
C LEU A 143 -2.90 10.19 0.81
N ILE A 144 -3.93 9.53 1.33
CA ILE A 144 -5.00 8.89 0.55
C ILE A 144 -6.37 9.39 1.01
N ASP A 145 -7.36 9.29 0.12
CA ASP A 145 -8.75 9.68 0.38
C ASP A 145 -9.56 8.51 0.92
N PHE A 146 -9.30 7.32 0.38
CA PHE A 146 -9.99 6.09 0.72
C PHE A 146 -9.00 4.96 0.99
N GLY A 147 -9.36 4.09 1.92
CA GLY A 147 -8.66 2.83 2.18
C GLY A 147 -9.58 1.64 1.95
N LEU A 148 -9.11 0.60 1.27
CA LEU A 148 -9.79 -0.68 1.19
C LEU A 148 -9.16 -1.63 2.20
N LEU A 149 -9.93 -2.00 3.22
CA LEU A 149 -9.46 -2.78 4.36
C LEU A 149 -10.29 -4.04 4.56
N LEU A 150 -9.66 -5.09 5.07
CA LEU A 150 -10.33 -6.29 5.52
C LEU A 150 -10.86 -6.12 6.95
N GLN A 151 -11.86 -6.89 7.32
CA GLN A 151 -12.49 -6.93 8.66
C GLN A 151 -11.48 -7.09 9.82
N THR A 152 -10.29 -7.58 9.56
CA THR A 152 -9.24 -7.79 10.57
C THR A 152 -8.57 -6.51 11.07
N VAL A 153 -8.85 -5.37 10.44
CA VAL A 153 -8.28 -4.06 10.81
C VAL A 153 -9.26 -3.30 11.68
N ASP A 154 -8.78 -2.64 12.74
CA ASP A 154 -9.61 -1.71 13.54
C ASP A 154 -9.95 -0.46 12.72
N ILE A 155 -11.23 -0.34 12.36
CA ILE A 155 -11.77 0.79 11.59
C ILE A 155 -12.59 1.77 12.43
N SER A 156 -12.59 1.65 13.75
CA SER A 156 -13.46 2.42 14.67
C SER A 156 -13.31 3.94 14.55
N LYS A 157 -12.13 4.42 14.16
CA LYS A 157 -11.80 5.84 13.99
C LYS A 157 -12.15 6.42 12.61
N TYR A 158 -12.60 5.58 11.67
CA TYR A 158 -12.95 5.98 10.31
C TYR A 158 -14.47 5.98 10.10
N GLU A 159 -14.92 6.71 9.09
CA GLU A 159 -16.17 6.40 8.42
C GLU A 159 -15.93 5.21 7.51
N TYR A 160 -16.96 4.37 7.32
CA TYR A 160 -16.80 3.19 6.49
C TYR A 160 -18.08 2.80 5.75
N LEU A 161 -17.87 2.08 4.66
CA LEU A 161 -18.90 1.41 3.87
C LEU A 161 -18.50 -0.06 3.74
N GLU A 162 -19.34 -0.97 4.26
CA GLU A 162 -19.16 -2.40 4.00
C GLU A 162 -19.51 -2.68 2.53
N LEU A 163 -18.57 -3.29 1.81
CA LEU A 163 -18.78 -3.64 0.41
C LEU A 163 -19.46 -5.01 0.32
N PRO A 164 -20.33 -5.24 -0.69
CA PRO A 164 -21.00 -6.52 -0.90
C PRO A 164 -20.04 -7.56 -1.52
N VAL A 165 -18.84 -7.66 -0.96
CA VAL A 165 -17.77 -8.57 -1.36
C VAL A 165 -17.26 -9.27 -0.11
N ARG A 166 -17.07 -10.57 -0.20
CA ARG A 166 -16.41 -11.37 0.83
C ARG A 166 -15.18 -12.02 0.24
N GLU A 167 -14.12 -11.96 0.97
CA GLU A 167 -12.85 -12.59 0.61
C GLU A 167 -12.72 -13.91 1.37
N THR A 168 -12.45 -14.97 0.65
CA THR A 168 -12.30 -16.32 1.21
C THR A 168 -10.83 -16.64 1.42
N TRP A 169 -10.48 -17.04 2.63
CA TRP A 169 -9.15 -17.55 2.93
C TRP A 169 -8.94 -18.97 2.44
N GLY A 170 -7.74 -19.24 1.97
CA GLY A 170 -7.34 -20.56 1.51
C GLY A 170 -5.83 -20.71 1.45
N VAL A 171 -5.42 -21.76 0.78
CA VAL A 171 -4.01 -22.02 0.48
C VAL A 171 -3.77 -22.02 -1.02
N LEU A 172 -2.73 -21.37 -1.45
CA LEU A 172 -2.18 -21.43 -2.79
C LEU A 172 -1.09 -22.52 -2.78
N VAL A 173 -1.24 -23.49 -3.67
CA VAL A 173 -0.34 -24.65 -3.76
C VAL A 173 -0.03 -24.96 -5.21
N ARG A 174 1.05 -25.69 -5.45
CA ARG A 174 1.33 -26.27 -6.78
C ARG A 174 0.28 -27.32 -7.12
N ARG A 175 -0.07 -27.45 -8.42
CA ARG A 175 -1.02 -28.47 -8.88
C ARG A 175 -0.55 -29.92 -8.65
N ASP A 176 0.75 -30.13 -8.55
CA ASP A 176 1.33 -31.44 -8.26
C ASP A 176 1.46 -31.74 -6.76
N SER A 177 1.04 -30.80 -5.89
CA SER A 177 1.00 -30.98 -4.44
C SER A 177 -0.15 -31.92 -4.03
N PRO A 178 0.05 -32.79 -3.00
CA PRO A 178 -1.04 -33.57 -2.44
C PRO A 178 -2.23 -32.73 -1.92
N LEU A 179 -1.98 -31.49 -1.50
CA LEU A 179 -3.05 -30.56 -1.09
C LEU A 179 -3.92 -30.13 -2.28
N ALA A 180 -3.41 -30.19 -3.50
CA ALA A 180 -4.18 -29.85 -4.69
C ALA A 180 -5.31 -30.85 -5.00
N GLU A 181 -5.23 -32.07 -4.50
CA GLU A 181 -6.28 -33.09 -4.63
C GLU A 181 -7.43 -32.90 -3.65
N ARG A 182 -7.26 -32.07 -2.62
CA ARG A 182 -8.29 -31.77 -1.62
C ARG A 182 -9.33 -30.81 -2.20
N ALA A 183 -10.58 -30.94 -1.79
CA ALA A 183 -11.63 -29.96 -2.09
C ALA A 183 -11.45 -28.68 -1.22
N ALA A 184 -11.04 -28.86 0.03
CA ALA A 184 -10.72 -27.83 1.00
C ALA A 184 -9.60 -28.33 1.92
N VAL A 185 -8.97 -27.42 2.67
CA VAL A 185 -7.80 -27.69 3.50
C VAL A 185 -8.11 -27.40 4.96
N THR A 186 -7.87 -28.40 5.82
CA THR A 186 -8.07 -28.28 7.27
C THR A 186 -6.78 -27.83 7.98
N PRO A 187 -6.86 -27.40 9.25
CA PRO A 187 -5.67 -27.10 10.06
C PRO A 187 -4.64 -28.23 10.09
N GLU A 188 -5.11 -29.47 10.19
CA GLU A 188 -4.26 -30.67 10.25
C GLU A 188 -3.49 -30.92 8.96
N ASP A 189 -4.06 -30.55 7.82
CA ASP A 189 -3.41 -30.72 6.51
C ASP A 189 -2.18 -29.81 6.35
N ILE A 190 -2.17 -28.62 6.99
CA ILE A 190 -1.13 -27.61 6.81
C ILE A 190 -0.13 -27.48 7.96
N VAL A 191 -0.46 -28.02 9.13
CA VAL A 191 0.36 -27.90 10.35
C VAL A 191 1.82 -28.35 10.14
N ASN A 192 2.05 -29.35 9.31
CA ASN A 192 3.38 -29.89 9.03
C ASN A 192 3.97 -29.39 7.70
N GLN A 193 3.28 -28.50 6.98
CA GLN A 193 3.78 -27.96 5.73
C GLN A 193 4.65 -26.74 5.96
N PRO A 194 5.63 -26.46 5.07
CA PRO A 194 6.28 -25.17 5.02
C PRO A 194 5.24 -24.11 4.59
N LEU A 195 5.04 -23.10 5.44
CA LEU A 195 4.02 -22.07 5.22
C LEU A 195 4.66 -20.75 4.74
N ILE A 196 4.00 -20.09 3.81
CA ILE A 196 4.30 -18.74 3.36
C ILE A 196 3.10 -17.88 3.78
N VAL A 197 3.31 -16.88 4.65
CA VAL A 197 2.21 -16.16 5.33
C VAL A 197 2.36 -14.66 5.12
N SER A 198 1.24 -13.92 4.95
CA SER A 198 1.31 -12.47 4.91
C SER A 198 1.77 -11.91 6.27
N ARG A 199 2.55 -10.84 6.25
CA ARG A 199 3.01 -10.16 7.49
C ARG A 199 1.84 -9.75 8.38
N GLN A 200 0.77 -9.22 7.78
CA GLN A 200 -0.44 -8.81 8.50
C GLN A 200 -1.15 -10.01 9.15
N ALA A 201 -1.31 -11.11 8.42
CA ALA A 201 -1.95 -12.32 8.94
C ALA A 201 -1.10 -13.00 10.01
N PHE A 202 0.23 -12.93 9.89
CA PHE A 202 1.16 -13.46 10.88
C PHE A 202 1.04 -12.76 12.25
N SER A 203 0.78 -11.45 12.24
CA SER A 203 0.59 -10.66 13.46
C SER A 203 -0.85 -10.67 13.99
N GLY A 204 -1.81 -11.21 13.21
CA GLY A 204 -3.24 -11.19 13.52
C GLY A 204 -3.71 -12.46 14.24
N GLU A 205 -4.88 -12.35 14.86
CA GLU A 205 -5.50 -13.47 15.60
C GLU A 205 -6.36 -14.39 14.74
N LEU A 206 -6.77 -13.94 13.54
CA LEU A 206 -7.75 -14.64 12.72
C LEU A 206 -7.29 -16.05 12.32
N LEU A 207 -6.12 -16.16 11.71
CA LEU A 207 -5.56 -17.45 11.29
C LEU A 207 -5.11 -18.29 12.48
N SER A 208 -4.59 -17.67 13.53
CA SER A 208 -4.22 -18.37 14.77
C SER A 208 -5.44 -19.00 15.44
N SER A 209 -6.58 -18.29 15.44
CA SER A 209 -7.85 -18.82 15.95
C SER A 209 -8.37 -19.98 15.10
N TRP A 210 -8.30 -19.88 13.78
CA TRP A 210 -8.68 -20.94 12.85
C TRP A 210 -7.81 -22.18 13.03
N LEU A 211 -6.48 -22.00 13.19
CA LEU A 211 -5.52 -23.07 13.42
C LEU A 211 -5.62 -23.70 14.82
N GLY A 212 -6.25 -23.03 15.80
CA GLY A 212 -6.24 -23.40 17.20
C GLY A 212 -4.87 -23.27 17.88
N ARG A 213 -3.91 -22.58 17.25
CA ARG A 213 -2.54 -22.34 17.73
C ARG A 213 -1.92 -21.13 17.07
N GLY A 214 -0.86 -20.58 17.69
CA GLY A 214 -0.11 -19.46 17.11
C GLY A 214 0.66 -19.86 15.86
N LEU A 215 0.70 -18.96 14.86
CA LEU A 215 1.47 -19.15 13.62
C LEU A 215 2.98 -19.27 13.89
N ASP A 216 3.48 -18.65 14.95
CA ASP A 216 4.86 -18.74 15.42
C ASP A 216 5.28 -20.16 15.85
N THR A 217 4.31 -21.04 16.11
CA THR A 217 4.56 -22.46 16.46
C THR A 217 4.63 -23.38 15.23
N LEU A 218 4.40 -22.84 14.03
CA LEU A 218 4.37 -23.58 12.79
C LEU A 218 5.68 -23.39 11.98
N ASN A 219 5.86 -24.22 10.97
CA ASN A 219 6.99 -24.10 10.06
C ASN A 219 6.75 -22.96 9.04
N VAL A 220 6.94 -21.70 9.47
CA VAL A 220 6.85 -20.54 8.60
C VAL A 220 8.14 -20.38 7.82
N ALA A 221 8.14 -20.81 6.55
CA ALA A 221 9.29 -20.76 5.66
C ALA A 221 9.55 -19.32 5.14
N ALA A 222 8.50 -18.51 4.95
CA ALA A 222 8.64 -17.13 4.51
C ALA A 222 7.43 -16.28 4.92
N THR A 223 7.63 -14.96 4.96
CA THR A 223 6.55 -13.98 5.05
C THR A 223 6.52 -13.09 3.81
N TYR A 224 5.34 -12.60 3.44
CA TYR A 224 5.17 -11.71 2.29
C TYR A 224 4.31 -10.49 2.62
N SER A 225 4.43 -9.43 1.81
CA SER A 225 3.53 -8.27 1.80
C SER A 225 2.62 -8.27 0.56
N LEU A 226 3.11 -8.78 -0.56
CA LEU A 226 2.36 -8.89 -1.83
C LEU A 226 2.33 -10.36 -2.26
N LEU A 227 1.12 -10.87 -2.55
CA LEU A 227 0.88 -12.28 -2.86
C LEU A 227 1.54 -12.71 -4.18
N TYR A 228 1.72 -11.79 -5.12
CA TYR A 228 2.44 -12.11 -6.36
C TYR A 228 3.82 -12.70 -6.08
N ASN A 229 4.60 -12.09 -5.18
CA ASN A 229 5.92 -12.63 -4.81
C ASN A 229 5.80 -14.00 -4.10
N ALA A 230 4.79 -14.17 -3.26
CA ALA A 230 4.55 -15.45 -2.60
C ALA A 230 4.14 -16.54 -3.60
N SER A 231 3.39 -16.22 -4.65
CA SER A 231 3.02 -17.18 -5.68
C SER A 231 4.25 -17.76 -6.40
N LEU A 232 5.26 -16.94 -6.68
CA LEU A 232 6.53 -17.40 -7.23
C LEU A 232 7.28 -18.33 -6.26
N MET A 233 7.26 -18.03 -4.95
CA MET A 233 7.85 -18.93 -3.94
C MET A 233 7.13 -20.28 -3.89
N VAL A 234 5.80 -20.29 -4.07
CA VAL A 234 5.03 -21.54 -4.16
C VAL A 234 5.37 -22.30 -5.43
N GLU A 235 5.47 -21.64 -6.59
CA GLU A 235 5.87 -22.26 -7.86
C GLU A 235 7.23 -22.95 -7.76
N GLU A 236 8.20 -22.32 -7.10
CA GLU A 236 9.53 -22.86 -6.84
C GLU A 236 9.56 -23.95 -5.75
N GLY A 237 8.41 -24.31 -5.17
CA GLY A 237 8.29 -25.40 -4.20
C GLY A 237 8.74 -25.04 -2.78
N MET A 238 8.79 -23.76 -2.40
CA MET A 238 9.21 -23.34 -1.07
C MET A 238 8.19 -23.71 0.02
N GLY A 239 6.92 -23.90 -0.36
CA GLY A 239 5.83 -24.25 0.55
C GLY A 239 4.46 -23.93 -0.03
N CYS A 240 3.46 -23.83 0.84
CA CYS A 240 2.12 -23.37 0.48
C CYS A 240 1.84 -21.99 1.08
N ALA A 241 1.16 -21.11 0.34
CA ALA A 241 0.87 -19.76 0.81
C ALA A 241 -0.56 -19.67 1.37
N LEU A 242 -0.70 -19.21 2.62
CA LEU A 242 -1.98 -18.80 3.20
C LEU A 242 -2.36 -17.44 2.62
N CYS A 243 -3.46 -17.37 1.87
CA CYS A 243 -3.87 -16.18 1.12
C CYS A 243 -5.37 -16.09 0.91
N LEU A 244 -5.81 -14.97 0.35
CA LEU A 244 -7.18 -14.78 -0.14
C LEU A 244 -7.31 -15.35 -1.56
N ASP A 245 -8.52 -15.79 -1.91
CA ASP A 245 -8.85 -16.24 -3.27
C ASP A 245 -8.88 -15.07 -4.28
N GLY A 246 -8.84 -15.40 -5.56
CA GLY A 246 -9.07 -14.46 -6.66
C GLY A 246 -7.91 -13.50 -6.99
N ILE A 247 -6.85 -13.44 -6.18
CA ILE A 247 -5.71 -12.52 -6.40
C ILE A 247 -4.76 -13.09 -7.47
N ILE A 248 -4.46 -14.37 -7.41
CA ILE A 248 -3.58 -15.06 -8.37
C ILE A 248 -4.42 -15.83 -9.37
N ASN A 249 -4.09 -15.73 -10.64
CA ASN A 249 -4.74 -16.54 -11.65
C ASN A 249 -4.33 -18.01 -11.48
N THR A 250 -5.28 -18.83 -11.03
CA THR A 250 -5.12 -20.28 -10.84
C THR A 250 -5.84 -21.12 -11.90
N THR A 251 -6.30 -20.47 -12.99
CA THR A 251 -7.05 -21.12 -14.08
C THR A 251 -6.16 -21.50 -15.26
N GLY A 252 -6.70 -22.28 -16.18
CA GLY A 252 -6.00 -22.68 -17.40
C GLY A 252 -4.73 -23.51 -17.11
N GLU A 253 -3.62 -23.10 -17.71
CA GLU A 253 -2.31 -23.77 -17.61
C GLU A 253 -1.49 -23.33 -16.39
N SER A 254 -2.09 -22.60 -15.44
CA SER A 254 -1.37 -22.19 -14.23
C SER A 254 -0.81 -23.41 -13.50
N ALA A 255 0.46 -23.33 -13.06
CA ALA A 255 1.09 -24.35 -12.24
C ALA A 255 0.52 -24.39 -10.81
N LEU A 256 -0.26 -23.37 -10.45
CA LEU A 256 -0.84 -23.18 -9.11
C LEU A 256 -2.34 -23.49 -9.10
N CYS A 257 -2.83 -23.84 -7.93
CA CYS A 257 -4.26 -23.91 -7.63
C CYS A 257 -4.54 -23.39 -6.22
N PHE A 258 -5.75 -22.88 -6.03
CA PHE A 258 -6.24 -22.44 -4.73
C PHE A 258 -7.15 -23.50 -4.11
N ARG A 259 -7.08 -23.67 -2.79
CA ARG A 259 -7.98 -24.51 -2.00
C ARG A 259 -8.49 -23.72 -0.80
N PRO A 260 -9.81 -23.59 -0.63
CA PRO A 260 -10.38 -22.88 0.51
C PRO A 260 -10.07 -23.59 1.82
N LEU A 261 -10.10 -22.84 2.92
CA LEU A 261 -9.98 -23.40 4.26
C LEU A 261 -11.26 -24.09 4.70
N GLU A 262 -11.12 -25.16 5.49
CA GLU A 262 -12.24 -25.88 6.16
C GLU A 262 -11.93 -26.07 7.65
N PRO A 263 -12.74 -25.51 8.62
CA PRO A 263 -13.96 -24.73 8.35
C PRO A 263 -13.67 -23.44 7.57
N GLY A 264 -14.63 -23.03 6.73
CA GLY A 264 -14.51 -21.86 5.88
C GLY A 264 -14.21 -20.58 6.67
N LEU A 265 -13.37 -19.74 6.13
CA LEU A 265 -12.94 -18.48 6.74
C LEU A 265 -13.12 -17.34 5.75
N ASP A 266 -14.25 -16.64 5.85
CA ASP A 266 -14.55 -15.48 5.02
C ASP A 266 -14.40 -14.19 5.81
N VAL A 267 -13.95 -13.13 5.15
CA VAL A 267 -13.82 -11.80 5.74
C VAL A 267 -14.53 -10.75 4.91
N SER A 268 -15.18 -9.80 5.58
CA SER A 268 -15.78 -8.63 4.95
C SER A 268 -14.71 -7.63 4.50
N VAL A 269 -15.06 -6.85 3.48
CA VAL A 269 -14.22 -5.79 2.92
C VAL A 269 -14.88 -4.45 3.17
N TYR A 270 -14.12 -3.49 3.63
CA TYR A 270 -14.59 -2.16 3.96
C TYR A 270 -13.85 -1.10 3.15
N LEU A 271 -14.58 -0.20 2.55
CA LEU A 271 -14.04 1.07 2.10
C LEU A 271 -14.13 2.06 3.26
N VAL A 272 -12.99 2.64 3.64
CA VAL A 272 -12.89 3.54 4.80
C VAL A 272 -12.33 4.89 4.38
N TRP A 273 -12.70 5.96 5.12
CA TRP A 273 -12.17 7.31 4.95
C TRP A 273 -12.18 8.04 6.29
N ARG A 274 -11.44 9.14 6.39
CA ARG A 274 -11.29 9.88 7.64
C ARG A 274 -12.60 10.55 8.05
N LYS A 275 -12.97 10.39 9.34
CA LYS A 275 -14.05 11.18 9.96
C LYS A 275 -13.73 12.67 9.91
N TYR A 276 -14.76 13.48 9.77
CA TYR A 276 -14.69 14.95 9.84
C TYR A 276 -13.78 15.63 8.82
N ARG A 277 -13.39 14.94 7.74
CA ARG A 277 -12.68 15.53 6.63
C ARG A 277 -13.62 15.69 5.43
N SER A 278 -13.63 16.89 4.85
CA SER A 278 -14.30 17.10 3.55
C SER A 278 -13.52 16.33 2.47
N LEU A 279 -14.23 15.57 1.66
CA LEU A 279 -13.67 14.96 0.48
C LEU A 279 -13.49 16.03 -0.60
N SER A 280 -12.52 15.86 -1.48
CA SER A 280 -12.43 16.67 -2.72
C SER A 280 -13.65 16.42 -3.58
N LYS A 281 -13.99 17.34 -4.50
CA LYS A 281 -15.11 17.15 -5.45
C LYS A 281 -14.97 15.87 -6.27
N ALA A 282 -13.75 15.54 -6.69
CA ALA A 282 -13.45 14.30 -7.41
C ALA A 282 -13.77 13.07 -6.53
N ALA A 283 -13.33 13.07 -5.27
CA ALA A 283 -13.59 11.99 -4.33
C ALA A 283 -15.08 11.87 -3.96
N GLU A 284 -15.80 12.99 -3.82
CA GLU A 284 -17.26 12.98 -3.62
C GLU A 284 -18.00 12.35 -4.80
N LYS A 285 -17.65 12.72 -6.04
CA LYS A 285 -18.27 12.15 -7.25
C LYS A 285 -17.94 10.68 -7.44
N TYR A 286 -16.75 10.25 -7.06
CA TYR A 286 -16.39 8.84 -7.00
C TYR A 286 -17.26 8.07 -5.98
N MET A 287 -17.42 8.59 -4.77
CA MET A 287 -18.28 7.99 -3.75
C MET A 287 -19.74 7.91 -4.21
N GLU A 288 -20.28 8.98 -4.86
CA GLU A 288 -21.62 8.99 -5.44
C GLU A 288 -21.80 7.88 -6.50
N ALA A 289 -20.81 7.72 -7.39
CA ALA A 289 -20.82 6.66 -8.41
C ALA A 289 -20.81 5.27 -7.79
N LEU A 290 -19.96 5.04 -6.78
CA LEU A 290 -19.89 3.79 -6.05
C LEU A 290 -21.22 3.46 -5.36
N LEU A 291 -21.77 4.40 -4.58
CA LEU A 291 -23.06 4.22 -3.89
C LEU A 291 -24.22 3.96 -4.85
N THR A 292 -24.22 4.63 -6.01
CA THR A 292 -25.22 4.41 -7.05
C THR A 292 -25.13 3.01 -7.64
N MET A 293 -23.90 2.52 -7.83
CA MET A 293 -23.66 1.18 -8.35
C MET A 293 -24.06 0.08 -7.35
N LEU A 294 -23.88 0.31 -6.05
CA LEU A 294 -24.23 -0.64 -5.00
C LEU A 294 -25.75 -0.76 -4.73
N ARG A 295 -26.54 0.21 -5.21
CA ARG A 295 -28.01 0.21 -5.10
C ARG A 295 -28.71 -0.48 -6.27
N GLN A 296 -27.98 -0.81 -7.32
CA GLN A 296 -28.47 -1.52 -8.52
C GLN A 296 -28.33 -3.04 -8.37
#